data_b4397c4c90e68b21e7cdc81d41e15678
#
_entry.id   b4397c4c90e68b21e7cdc81d41e15678
#
_cell.length_a   1.000
_cell.length_b   1.000
_cell.length_c   1.000
_cell.angle_alpha   90.00
_cell.angle_beta   90.00
_cell.angle_gamma   90.00
#
_symmetry.space_group_name_H-M   'P 1'
#
loop_
_entity.id
_entity.type
_entity.pdbx_description
1 polymer ?
#
loop_
_entity_poly.entity_id
_entity_poly.type
_entity_poly.pdbx_seq_one_letter_code
_entity_poly.pdbx_strand_id
1 'polypeptide(L)'
;ERCVLKKNRPKKEKPYRSAWSNALWSFREMLRGAPQSFWLTAAGVPLAVFLAWAEVRLPALVVSEVVSGRSFAHAALAVGLLIGAVFLAKALKEFMETIQKPYFDRYRFGEGVLLDKKAMRCYYQQYEKKSVRDLHSRAEAATWMSFGKVPLLEMPQQTMELLQNLLCYLLFGTIISAVSPWLLLLLTAAPAANWFCVRAYNRYEYRTRPERTDIEQKTDYVSGRAADFACAKDIRIYGMAGWLRTVYDDLAAQSVLWQKRLSARQLLTRLADLGVILVRDGTAYAVLIAMSLRGEITADQFVLYFAAISGFASYVGSILTAWNAMQTASLKVCDFREFLDLPDEDSGGRALSADALRHAPEIVFEHVSFRYDGAEQDTLHDISFTLRAGERMALVGMNGAGKTTLVKLLCGLYRPTSGEIRIDGVPAAEFRRDEYYRLLSPVFQDVQTAFFSLAETVAGDFGEKVDRARAEACMRKAGLGKKLDALPHGIDTRLDKQVNKDGVELSGGEAQKLMMARALYKDAPVLVLDEPTAALDPIAENEVYLQYRDMTGDKTSLFISHRLASTRFCDRILFLRDGRIAEEGTHEALLAQNGEYARLYEIQSCWYRDDYKGGAEA
;
A
#
# COMPACT_ATOMS: atom_id res chain seq x y z
N GLU A 1 -7.62 6.56 39.42
CA GLU A 1 -7.40 6.03 38.03
C GLU A 1 -8.63 6.05 37.12
N ARG A 2 -9.87 6.25 37.61
CA ARG A 2 -11.09 6.33 36.76
C ARG A 2 -11.38 7.71 36.14
N CYS A 3 -10.62 8.75 36.45
CA CYS A 3 -10.93 10.12 36.03
C CYS A 3 -10.12 10.63 34.82
N VAL A 4 -9.04 9.95 34.39
CA VAL A 4 -8.15 10.42 33.32
C VAL A 4 -8.57 9.92 31.91
N LEU A 5 -9.42 8.90 31.83
CA LEU A 5 -9.82 8.28 30.53
C LEU A 5 -10.97 8.99 29.78
N LYS A 6 -11.43 10.18 30.25
CA LYS A 6 -12.58 10.87 29.61
C LYS A 6 -12.20 11.94 28.57
N LYS A 7 -10.91 12.20 28.28
CA LYS A 7 -10.52 13.41 27.54
C LYS A 7 -10.08 13.24 26.08
N ASN A 8 -9.99 12.03 25.53
CA ASN A 8 -9.72 11.88 24.09
C ASN A 8 -10.64 10.82 23.47
N ARG A 9 -11.92 11.18 23.27
CA ARG A 9 -12.73 10.48 22.26
C ARG A 9 -12.29 11.03 20.91
N PRO A 10 -11.70 10.22 20.01
CA PRO A 10 -11.50 10.68 18.64
C PRO A 10 -12.88 11.06 18.10
N LYS A 11 -13.02 12.30 17.59
CA LYS A 11 -14.20 12.72 16.84
C LYS A 11 -14.44 11.62 15.81
N LYS A 12 -15.70 11.12 15.69
CA LYS A 12 -16.09 10.26 14.58
C LYS A 12 -15.81 11.03 13.29
N GLU A 13 -14.68 10.81 12.70
CA GLU A 13 -14.43 11.25 11.34
C GLU A 13 -15.47 10.53 10.48
N LYS A 14 -16.25 11.32 9.73
CA LYS A 14 -17.18 10.76 8.77
C LYS A 14 -16.34 10.01 7.73
N PRO A 15 -16.79 8.85 7.24
CA PRO A 15 -16.08 8.16 6.18
C PRO A 15 -15.95 9.10 4.97
N TYR A 16 -14.79 9.09 4.32
CA TYR A 16 -14.43 9.94 3.19
C TYR A 16 -15.50 9.94 2.08
N ARG A 17 -16.11 8.76 1.84
CA ARG A 17 -17.18 8.56 0.86
C ARG A 17 -18.28 7.66 1.44
N SER A 18 -19.52 7.78 0.92
CA SER A 18 -20.61 6.89 1.32
C SER A 18 -20.45 5.48 0.72
N ALA A 19 -21.05 4.47 1.36
CA ALA A 19 -21.02 3.09 0.88
C ALA A 19 -21.61 2.95 -0.54
N TRP A 20 -22.67 3.66 -0.85
CA TRP A 20 -23.26 3.67 -2.21
C TRP A 20 -22.33 4.32 -3.25
N SER A 21 -21.63 5.39 -2.88
CA SER A 21 -20.61 6.00 -3.76
C SER A 21 -19.47 5.02 -4.03
N ASN A 22 -19.06 4.24 -3.02
CA ASN A 22 -18.00 3.24 -3.17
C ASN A 22 -18.48 2.05 -4.01
N ALA A 23 -19.73 1.60 -3.84
CA ALA A 23 -20.32 0.56 -4.68
C ALA A 23 -20.36 0.97 -6.16
N LEU A 24 -20.87 2.17 -6.45
CA LEU A 24 -20.93 2.66 -7.83
C LEU A 24 -19.54 2.84 -8.44
N TRP A 25 -18.58 3.34 -7.67
CA TRP A 25 -17.19 3.44 -8.09
C TRP A 25 -16.60 2.05 -8.39
N SER A 26 -16.77 1.07 -7.49
CA SER A 26 -16.27 -0.29 -7.68
C SER A 26 -16.86 -0.96 -8.93
N PHE A 27 -18.15 -0.76 -9.20
CA PHE A 27 -18.78 -1.26 -10.43
C PHE A 27 -18.22 -0.60 -11.68
N ARG A 28 -17.99 0.71 -11.64
CA ARG A 28 -17.41 1.44 -12.77
C ARG A 28 -15.98 0.97 -13.08
N GLU A 29 -15.15 0.80 -12.06
CA GLU A 29 -13.78 0.31 -12.25
C GLU A 29 -13.76 -1.17 -12.69
N MET A 30 -14.66 -2.00 -12.14
CA MET A 30 -14.81 -3.38 -12.57
C MET A 30 -15.26 -3.49 -14.05
N LEU A 31 -16.17 -2.63 -14.50
CA LEU A 31 -16.57 -2.54 -15.92
C LEU A 31 -15.41 -2.12 -16.83
N ARG A 32 -14.48 -1.28 -16.34
CA ARG A 32 -13.32 -0.83 -17.11
C ARG A 32 -12.20 -1.86 -17.16
N GLY A 33 -11.88 -2.45 -16.00
CA GLY A 33 -10.74 -3.36 -15.85
C GLY A 33 -11.05 -4.82 -16.20
N ALA A 34 -12.27 -5.28 -15.91
CA ALA A 34 -12.72 -6.66 -16.13
C ALA A 34 -14.24 -6.75 -16.39
N PRO A 35 -14.74 -6.29 -17.55
CA PRO A 35 -16.18 -6.24 -17.84
C PRO A 35 -16.86 -7.62 -17.78
N GLN A 36 -16.15 -8.69 -18.11
CA GLN A 36 -16.65 -10.05 -18.00
C GLN A 36 -17.07 -10.40 -16.57
N SER A 37 -16.27 -9.98 -15.60
CA SER A 37 -16.53 -10.20 -14.18
C SER A 37 -17.84 -9.52 -13.73
N PHE A 38 -18.07 -8.29 -14.18
CA PHE A 38 -19.31 -7.56 -13.89
C PHE A 38 -20.55 -8.29 -14.46
N TRP A 39 -20.51 -8.67 -15.75
CA TRP A 39 -21.66 -9.32 -16.40
C TRP A 39 -21.95 -10.71 -15.82
N LEU A 40 -20.92 -11.48 -15.47
CA LEU A 40 -21.08 -12.77 -14.81
C LEU A 40 -21.73 -12.62 -13.42
N THR A 41 -21.28 -11.62 -12.63
CA THR A 41 -21.90 -11.34 -11.32
C THR A 41 -23.37 -10.91 -11.47
N ALA A 42 -23.63 -10.00 -12.40
CA ALA A 42 -24.99 -9.50 -12.65
C ALA A 42 -25.93 -10.60 -13.15
N ALA A 43 -25.48 -11.46 -14.07
CA ALA A 43 -26.27 -12.59 -14.57
C ALA A 43 -26.49 -13.70 -13.52
N GLY A 44 -25.63 -13.77 -12.51
CA GLY A 44 -25.82 -14.66 -11.35
C GLY A 44 -27.05 -14.32 -10.51
N VAL A 45 -27.47 -13.04 -10.45
CA VAL A 45 -28.60 -12.59 -9.63
C VAL A 45 -29.93 -13.21 -10.05
N PRO A 46 -30.41 -13.09 -11.30
CA PRO A 46 -31.67 -13.72 -11.71
C PRO A 46 -31.64 -15.25 -11.60
N LEU A 47 -30.47 -15.84 -11.85
CA LEU A 47 -30.28 -17.29 -11.73
C LEU A 47 -30.45 -17.75 -10.26
N ALA A 48 -29.88 -17.02 -9.33
CA ALA A 48 -30.00 -17.30 -7.89
C ALA A 48 -31.45 -17.10 -7.39
N VAL A 49 -32.15 -16.06 -7.87
CA VAL A 49 -33.57 -15.84 -7.56
C VAL A 49 -34.44 -16.97 -8.11
N PHE A 50 -34.16 -17.44 -9.33
CA PHE A 50 -34.84 -18.60 -9.92
C PHE A 50 -34.60 -19.87 -9.07
N LEU A 51 -33.38 -20.14 -8.67
CA LEU A 51 -33.06 -21.30 -7.82
C LEU A 51 -33.78 -21.23 -6.48
N ALA A 52 -33.82 -20.07 -5.85
CA ALA A 52 -34.56 -19.86 -4.60
C ALA A 52 -36.07 -20.12 -4.79
N TRP A 53 -36.67 -19.61 -5.86
CA TRP A 53 -38.07 -19.87 -6.20
C TRP A 53 -38.33 -21.36 -6.44
N ALA A 54 -37.48 -22.01 -7.20
CA ALA A 54 -37.64 -23.42 -7.55
C ALA A 54 -37.51 -24.33 -6.33
N GLU A 55 -36.66 -24.01 -5.36
CA GLU A 55 -36.47 -24.74 -4.12
C GLU A 55 -37.76 -24.80 -3.29
N VAL A 56 -38.54 -23.72 -3.27
CA VAL A 56 -39.84 -23.66 -2.57
C VAL A 56 -40.96 -24.28 -3.42
N ARG A 57 -40.91 -24.10 -4.74
CA ARG A 57 -41.97 -24.59 -5.65
C ARG A 57 -41.93 -26.07 -5.90
N LEU A 58 -40.74 -26.72 -5.91
CA LEU A 58 -40.57 -28.12 -6.25
C LEU A 58 -41.32 -29.07 -5.29
N PRO A 59 -41.21 -28.98 -3.95
CA PRO A 59 -41.97 -29.82 -3.03
C PRO A 59 -43.48 -29.60 -3.17
N ALA A 60 -43.92 -28.36 -3.33
CA ALA A 60 -45.34 -28.05 -3.52
C ALA A 60 -45.90 -28.63 -4.82
N LEU A 61 -45.13 -28.63 -5.92
CA LEU A 61 -45.51 -29.24 -7.19
C LEU A 61 -45.67 -30.76 -7.05
N VAL A 62 -44.75 -31.44 -6.36
CA VAL A 62 -44.83 -32.87 -6.11
C VAL A 62 -46.12 -33.24 -5.38
N VAL A 63 -46.46 -32.51 -4.29
CA VAL A 63 -47.68 -32.74 -3.51
C VAL A 63 -48.92 -32.45 -4.34
N SER A 64 -48.92 -31.36 -5.11
CA SER A 64 -50.06 -30.99 -5.95
C SER A 64 -50.35 -32.04 -7.03
N GLU A 65 -49.33 -32.62 -7.65
CA GLU A 65 -49.50 -33.69 -8.65
C GLU A 65 -50.00 -35.01 -8.03
N VAL A 66 -49.53 -35.34 -6.83
CA VAL A 66 -50.00 -36.52 -6.07
C VAL A 66 -51.46 -36.38 -5.66
N VAL A 67 -51.84 -35.22 -5.09
CA VAL A 67 -53.19 -34.94 -4.59
C VAL A 67 -54.20 -34.83 -5.74
N SER A 68 -53.79 -34.31 -6.90
CA SER A 68 -54.67 -34.16 -8.06
C SER A 68 -55.00 -35.46 -8.77
N GLY A 69 -54.40 -36.61 -8.39
CA GLY A 69 -54.69 -37.94 -8.96
C GLY A 69 -54.36 -38.08 -10.46
N ARG A 70 -53.49 -37.23 -10.99
CA ARG A 70 -53.07 -37.29 -12.38
C ARG A 70 -52.21 -38.52 -12.66
N SER A 71 -52.08 -38.90 -13.95
CA SER A 71 -51.29 -40.06 -14.31
C SER A 71 -49.81 -39.87 -13.88
N PHE A 72 -49.19 -40.97 -13.48
CA PHE A 72 -47.76 -40.98 -13.09
C PHE A 72 -46.86 -40.35 -14.15
N ALA A 73 -47.14 -40.60 -15.44
CA ALA A 73 -46.37 -40.04 -16.54
C ALA A 73 -46.44 -38.51 -16.59
N HIS A 74 -47.61 -37.91 -16.29
CA HIS A 74 -47.78 -36.46 -16.27
C HIS A 74 -47.02 -35.85 -15.09
N ALA A 75 -47.18 -36.42 -13.90
CA ALA A 75 -46.48 -35.99 -12.69
C ALA A 75 -44.95 -36.10 -12.85
N ALA A 76 -44.48 -37.24 -13.37
CA ALA A 76 -43.07 -37.46 -13.64
C ALA A 76 -42.48 -36.44 -14.66
N LEU A 77 -43.23 -36.08 -15.69
CA LEU A 77 -42.83 -35.09 -16.68
C LEU A 77 -42.75 -33.69 -16.07
N ALA A 78 -43.77 -33.24 -15.32
CA ALA A 78 -43.80 -31.90 -14.72
C ALA A 78 -42.69 -31.71 -13.69
N VAL A 79 -42.52 -32.68 -12.77
CA VAL A 79 -41.47 -32.68 -11.77
C VAL A 79 -40.09 -32.81 -12.41
N GLY A 80 -39.94 -33.71 -13.41
CA GLY A 80 -38.70 -33.92 -14.13
C GLY A 80 -38.22 -32.70 -14.89
N LEU A 81 -39.12 -31.94 -15.53
CA LEU A 81 -38.78 -30.68 -16.19
C LEU A 81 -38.26 -29.64 -15.20
N LEU A 82 -38.91 -29.49 -14.04
CA LEU A 82 -38.45 -28.52 -13.02
C LEU A 82 -37.12 -28.95 -12.42
N ILE A 83 -36.90 -30.23 -12.12
CA ILE A 83 -35.61 -30.75 -11.64
C ILE A 83 -34.52 -30.53 -12.69
N GLY A 84 -34.81 -30.80 -13.97
CA GLY A 84 -33.89 -30.56 -15.09
C GLY A 84 -33.50 -29.08 -15.20
N ALA A 85 -34.48 -28.17 -15.06
CA ALA A 85 -34.24 -26.74 -15.06
C ALA A 85 -33.39 -26.30 -13.85
N VAL A 86 -33.64 -26.83 -12.66
CA VAL A 86 -32.83 -26.57 -11.45
C VAL A 86 -31.42 -27.09 -11.62
N PHE A 87 -31.25 -28.30 -12.15
CA PHE A 87 -29.93 -28.87 -12.42
C PHE A 87 -29.14 -28.00 -13.41
N LEU A 88 -29.76 -27.61 -14.52
CA LEU A 88 -29.13 -26.75 -15.52
C LEU A 88 -28.76 -25.37 -14.91
N ALA A 89 -29.66 -24.78 -14.12
CA ALA A 89 -29.42 -23.52 -13.49
C ALA A 89 -28.26 -23.58 -12.45
N LYS A 90 -28.19 -24.67 -11.65
CA LYS A 90 -27.06 -24.89 -10.72
C LYS A 90 -25.76 -25.12 -11.48
N ALA A 91 -25.77 -25.96 -12.52
CA ALA A 91 -24.59 -26.19 -13.34
C ALA A 91 -24.07 -24.90 -14.01
N LEU A 92 -25.00 -24.07 -14.52
CA LEU A 92 -24.66 -22.78 -15.12
C LEU A 92 -24.07 -21.81 -14.07
N LYS A 93 -24.65 -21.79 -12.86
CA LYS A 93 -24.14 -20.95 -11.77
C LYS A 93 -22.72 -21.34 -11.37
N GLU A 94 -22.45 -22.63 -11.15
CA GLU A 94 -21.12 -23.15 -10.82
C GLU A 94 -20.10 -22.88 -11.94
N PHE A 95 -20.52 -23.04 -13.18
CA PHE A 95 -19.70 -22.71 -14.34
C PHE A 95 -19.33 -21.23 -14.37
N MET A 96 -20.32 -20.34 -14.15
CA MET A 96 -20.09 -18.88 -14.11
C MET A 96 -19.16 -18.48 -12.96
N GLU A 97 -19.36 -19.02 -11.75
CA GLU A 97 -18.51 -18.76 -10.59
C GLU A 97 -17.07 -19.24 -10.80
N THR A 98 -16.90 -20.37 -11.50
CA THR A 98 -15.56 -20.91 -11.82
C THR A 98 -14.82 -20.04 -12.83
N ILE A 99 -15.49 -19.66 -13.92
CA ILE A 99 -14.89 -18.81 -14.97
C ILE A 99 -14.64 -17.39 -14.46
N GLN A 100 -15.38 -16.92 -13.48
CA GLN A 100 -15.24 -15.58 -12.93
C GLN A 100 -13.95 -15.35 -12.14
N LYS A 101 -13.39 -16.39 -11.51
CA LYS A 101 -12.20 -16.30 -10.64
C LYS A 101 -11.00 -15.58 -11.29
N PRO A 102 -10.53 -15.98 -12.49
CA PRO A 102 -9.39 -15.31 -13.13
C PRO A 102 -9.68 -13.84 -13.50
N TYR A 103 -10.95 -13.49 -13.79
CA TYR A 103 -11.32 -12.09 -14.05
C TYR A 103 -11.33 -11.25 -12.78
N PHE A 104 -11.70 -11.82 -11.64
CA PHE A 104 -11.58 -11.19 -10.34
C PHE A 104 -10.12 -10.94 -9.98
N ASP A 105 -9.24 -11.90 -10.21
CA ASP A 105 -7.81 -11.72 -9.99
C ASP A 105 -7.24 -10.64 -10.90
N ARG A 106 -7.62 -10.61 -12.19
CA ARG A 106 -7.23 -9.54 -13.11
C ARG A 106 -7.66 -8.16 -12.62
N TYR A 107 -8.90 -8.03 -12.14
CA TYR A 107 -9.41 -6.77 -11.58
C TYR A 107 -8.57 -6.37 -10.35
N ARG A 108 -8.40 -7.28 -9.40
CA ARG A 108 -7.63 -7.05 -8.18
C ARG A 108 -6.20 -6.61 -8.45
N PHE A 109 -5.49 -7.33 -9.32
CA PHE A 109 -4.12 -6.98 -9.70
C PHE A 109 -4.06 -5.64 -10.45
N GLY A 110 -5.03 -5.35 -11.31
CA GLY A 110 -5.14 -4.07 -11.98
C GLY A 110 -5.25 -2.89 -11.01
N GLU A 111 -6.08 -3.03 -9.98
CA GLU A 111 -6.23 -2.02 -8.93
C GLU A 111 -4.97 -1.90 -8.05
N GLY A 112 -4.28 -3.01 -7.75
CA GLY A 112 -2.97 -2.98 -7.09
C GLY A 112 -1.94 -2.18 -7.89
N VAL A 113 -1.83 -2.45 -9.18
CA VAL A 113 -0.94 -1.68 -10.09
C VAL A 113 -1.33 -0.20 -10.15
N LEU A 114 -2.63 0.13 -10.06
CA LEU A 114 -3.08 1.53 -10.02
C LEU A 114 -2.61 2.22 -8.73
N LEU A 115 -2.66 1.51 -7.60
CA LEU A 115 -2.17 2.00 -6.32
C LEU A 115 -0.65 2.25 -6.36
N ASP A 116 0.11 1.29 -6.89
CA ASP A 116 1.57 1.40 -7.03
C ASP A 116 1.95 2.57 -7.94
N LYS A 117 1.28 2.71 -9.08
CA LYS A 117 1.46 3.86 -9.98
C LYS A 117 1.18 5.18 -9.28
N LYS A 118 0.15 5.22 -8.43
CA LYS A 118 -0.17 6.41 -7.65
C LYS A 118 0.91 6.72 -6.63
N ALA A 119 1.43 5.72 -5.91
CA ALA A 119 2.54 5.87 -4.98
C ALA A 119 3.79 6.45 -5.66
N MET A 120 4.09 6.00 -6.89
CA MET A 120 5.22 6.51 -7.69
C MET A 120 5.02 7.93 -8.22
N ARG A 121 3.76 8.42 -8.31
CA ARG A 121 3.39 9.75 -8.82
C ARG A 121 3.12 10.78 -7.74
N CYS A 122 2.97 10.35 -6.50
CA CYS A 122 2.82 11.28 -5.38
C CYS A 122 4.08 12.10 -5.17
N TYR A 123 3.94 13.34 -4.69
CA TYR A 123 5.09 14.11 -4.22
C TYR A 123 5.90 13.32 -3.21
N TYR A 124 7.22 13.22 -3.43
CA TYR A 124 8.12 12.50 -2.53
C TYR A 124 8.01 12.99 -1.08
N GLN A 125 7.99 14.31 -0.87
CA GLN A 125 7.83 14.94 0.44
C GLN A 125 6.51 14.55 1.14
N GLN A 126 5.42 14.34 0.38
CA GLN A 126 4.15 13.88 0.95
C GLN A 126 4.20 12.39 1.28
N TYR A 127 4.77 11.58 0.39
CA TYR A 127 4.86 10.13 0.58
C TYR A 127 5.75 9.76 1.78
N GLU A 128 6.75 10.58 2.11
CA GLU A 128 7.62 10.39 3.28
C GLU A 128 6.89 10.61 4.62
N LYS A 129 5.75 11.34 4.63
CA LYS A 129 4.95 11.56 5.84
C LYS A 129 4.38 10.23 6.36
N LYS A 130 4.52 10.01 7.67
CA LYS A 130 3.97 8.80 8.32
C LYS A 130 2.48 8.64 8.03
N SER A 131 1.69 9.72 8.08
CA SER A 131 0.24 9.68 7.82
C SER A 131 -0.10 9.16 6.42
N VAL A 132 0.68 9.53 5.40
CA VAL A 132 0.48 9.08 4.01
C VAL A 132 0.95 7.65 3.83
N ARG A 133 2.06 7.23 4.44
CA ARG A 133 2.51 5.84 4.45
C ARG A 133 1.51 4.92 5.16
N ASP A 134 0.95 5.38 6.28
CA ASP A 134 -0.11 4.66 6.99
C ASP A 134 -1.39 4.57 6.14
N LEU A 135 -1.74 5.64 5.39
CA LEU A 135 -2.86 5.63 4.45
C LEU A 135 -2.58 4.66 3.29
N HIS A 136 -1.36 4.66 2.72
CA HIS A 136 -0.95 3.71 1.67
C HIS A 136 -1.09 2.27 2.14
N SER A 137 -0.56 1.93 3.32
CA SER A 137 -0.69 0.58 3.89
C SER A 137 -2.15 0.17 4.11
N ARG A 138 -3.02 1.10 4.56
CA ARG A 138 -4.45 0.83 4.66
C ARG A 138 -5.14 0.67 3.30
N ALA A 139 -4.73 1.47 2.31
CA ALA A 139 -5.21 1.36 0.93
C ALA A 139 -4.80 0.03 0.28
N GLU A 140 -3.55 -0.38 0.48
CA GLU A 140 -3.02 -1.67 0.04
C GLU A 140 -3.82 -2.85 0.62
N ALA A 141 -4.21 -2.76 1.90
CA ALA A 141 -5.07 -3.77 2.54
C ALA A 141 -6.45 -3.93 1.87
N ALA A 142 -6.87 -3.04 0.97
CA ALA A 142 -8.08 -3.22 0.18
C ALA A 142 -7.87 -4.16 -1.02
N THR A 143 -6.64 -4.31 -1.52
CA THR A 143 -6.26 -5.14 -2.68
C THR A 143 -5.77 -6.54 -2.28
N TRP A 144 -5.26 -6.70 -1.05
CA TRP A 144 -4.71 -7.96 -0.56
C TRP A 144 -5.74 -8.81 0.17
N MET A 145 -5.56 -10.12 0.10
CA MET A 145 -6.42 -11.10 0.77
C MET A 145 -6.19 -11.04 2.29
N SER A 146 -7.22 -10.63 3.02
CA SER A 146 -7.25 -10.68 4.48
C SER A 146 -8.32 -11.67 4.91
N PHE A 147 -7.95 -12.70 5.67
CA PHE A 147 -8.86 -13.77 6.10
C PHE A 147 -9.70 -14.38 4.95
N GLY A 148 -9.09 -14.59 3.79
CA GLY A 148 -9.73 -15.19 2.62
C GLY A 148 -10.64 -14.25 1.81
N LYS A 149 -10.65 -12.97 2.13
CA LYS A 149 -11.50 -11.95 1.50
C LYS A 149 -10.69 -10.76 1.02
N VAL A 150 -11.06 -10.22 -0.12
CA VAL A 150 -10.46 -9.01 -0.71
C VAL A 150 -11.52 -7.90 -0.70
N PRO A 151 -11.36 -6.84 0.09
CA PRO A 151 -12.39 -5.80 0.25
C PRO A 151 -12.85 -5.14 -1.04
N LEU A 152 -11.95 -4.93 -2.00
CA LEU A 152 -12.28 -4.41 -3.33
C LEU A 152 -13.21 -5.34 -4.13
N LEU A 153 -13.07 -6.66 -3.98
CA LEU A 153 -13.97 -7.64 -4.59
C LEU A 153 -15.25 -7.83 -3.77
N GLU A 154 -15.16 -7.77 -2.44
CA GLU A 154 -16.34 -7.87 -1.57
C GLU A 154 -17.36 -6.76 -1.84
N MET A 155 -16.91 -5.55 -2.17
CA MET A 155 -17.79 -4.41 -2.39
C MET A 155 -18.84 -4.68 -3.49
N PRO A 156 -18.48 -5.03 -4.74
CA PRO A 156 -19.44 -5.36 -5.78
C PRO A 156 -20.20 -6.67 -5.49
N GLN A 157 -19.55 -7.70 -4.93
CA GLN A 157 -20.19 -8.98 -4.60
C GLN A 157 -21.29 -8.79 -3.55
N GLN A 158 -21.00 -8.11 -2.43
CA GLN A 158 -21.99 -7.87 -1.37
C GLN A 158 -23.12 -6.95 -1.82
N THR A 159 -22.86 -6.03 -2.75
CA THR A 159 -23.90 -5.19 -3.33
C THR A 159 -24.86 -6.00 -4.21
N MET A 160 -24.34 -6.95 -5.02
CA MET A 160 -25.18 -7.84 -5.83
C MET A 160 -25.91 -8.88 -4.96
N GLU A 161 -25.27 -9.39 -3.92
CA GLU A 161 -25.90 -10.27 -2.93
C GLU A 161 -27.04 -9.56 -2.20
N LEU A 162 -26.85 -8.29 -1.83
CA LEU A 162 -27.92 -7.46 -1.25
C LEU A 162 -29.10 -7.33 -2.23
N LEU A 163 -28.85 -7.06 -3.50
CA LEU A 163 -29.88 -6.99 -4.54
C LEU A 163 -30.60 -8.32 -4.71
N GLN A 164 -29.87 -9.42 -4.79
CA GLN A 164 -30.43 -10.78 -4.88
C GLN A 164 -31.35 -11.08 -3.69
N ASN A 165 -30.87 -10.86 -2.47
CA ASN A 165 -31.66 -11.13 -1.27
C ASN A 165 -32.89 -10.23 -1.18
N LEU A 166 -32.80 -8.97 -1.63
CA LEU A 166 -33.95 -8.07 -1.71
C LEU A 166 -35.00 -8.57 -2.72
N LEU A 167 -34.57 -9.05 -3.88
CA LEU A 167 -35.50 -9.65 -4.88
C LEU A 167 -36.17 -10.92 -4.34
N CYS A 168 -35.40 -11.78 -3.65
CA CYS A 168 -35.96 -12.96 -2.98
C CYS A 168 -36.95 -12.56 -1.88
N TYR A 169 -36.61 -11.54 -1.06
CA TYR A 169 -37.51 -11.01 -0.05
C TYR A 169 -38.85 -10.52 -0.64
N LEU A 170 -38.81 -9.78 -1.75
CA LEU A 170 -40.01 -9.32 -2.44
C LEU A 170 -40.81 -10.48 -2.99
N LEU A 171 -40.16 -11.45 -3.65
CA LEU A 171 -40.80 -12.62 -4.23
C LEU A 171 -41.51 -13.46 -3.17
N PHE A 172 -40.83 -13.82 -2.09
CA PHE A 172 -41.42 -14.62 -1.02
C PHE A 172 -42.40 -13.82 -0.16
N GLY A 173 -42.16 -12.53 -0.01
CA GLY A 173 -43.08 -11.61 0.67
C GLY A 173 -44.45 -11.56 0.01
N THR A 174 -44.54 -11.59 -1.34
CA THR A 174 -45.85 -11.67 -2.05
C THR A 174 -46.56 -12.99 -1.77
N ILE A 175 -45.82 -14.11 -1.74
CA ILE A 175 -46.40 -15.44 -1.44
C ILE A 175 -46.95 -15.47 -0.01
N ILE A 176 -46.21 -14.95 0.98
CA ILE A 176 -46.60 -14.95 2.38
C ILE A 176 -47.73 -13.95 2.65
N SER A 177 -47.71 -12.78 2.01
CA SER A 177 -48.77 -11.76 2.18
C SER A 177 -50.13 -12.25 1.68
N ALA A 178 -50.15 -13.15 0.69
CA ALA A 178 -51.36 -13.77 0.19
C ALA A 178 -52.04 -14.70 1.24
N VAL A 179 -51.25 -15.25 2.18
CA VAL A 179 -51.78 -16.05 3.31
C VAL A 179 -52.26 -15.15 4.42
N SER A 180 -51.36 -14.28 4.92
CA SER A 180 -51.66 -13.34 5.98
C SER A 180 -50.63 -12.21 6.03
N PRO A 181 -51.05 -10.94 5.86
CA PRO A 181 -50.14 -9.80 6.00
C PRO A 181 -49.47 -9.72 7.39
N TRP A 182 -50.17 -10.22 8.43
CA TRP A 182 -49.63 -10.27 9.79
C TRP A 182 -48.41 -11.21 9.91
N LEU A 183 -48.43 -12.35 9.23
CA LEU A 183 -47.27 -13.26 9.19
C LEU A 183 -46.08 -12.60 8.55
N LEU A 184 -46.28 -11.84 7.47
CA LEU A 184 -45.19 -11.09 6.83
C LEU A 184 -44.55 -10.07 7.80
N LEU A 185 -45.40 -9.37 8.57
CA LEU A 185 -44.91 -8.40 9.57
C LEU A 185 -44.14 -9.11 10.70
N LEU A 186 -44.61 -10.23 11.21
CA LEU A 186 -43.93 -11.04 12.23
C LEU A 186 -42.55 -11.52 11.72
N LEU A 187 -42.54 -12.08 10.50
CA LEU A 187 -41.33 -12.62 9.90
C LEU A 187 -40.25 -11.56 9.55
N THR A 188 -40.66 -10.31 9.34
CA THR A 188 -39.75 -9.19 9.13
C THR A 188 -39.31 -8.51 10.43
N ALA A 189 -40.22 -8.37 11.41
CA ALA A 189 -39.94 -7.70 12.67
C ALA A 189 -38.96 -8.49 13.55
N ALA A 190 -39.02 -9.82 13.54
CA ALA A 190 -38.17 -10.68 14.36
C ALA A 190 -36.67 -10.55 14.03
N PRO A 191 -36.21 -10.70 12.76
CA PRO A 191 -34.82 -10.44 12.39
C PRO A 191 -34.42 -8.98 12.61
N ALA A 192 -35.33 -8.01 12.42
CA ALA A 192 -35.06 -6.61 12.71
C ALA A 192 -34.80 -6.37 14.20
N ALA A 193 -35.51 -7.07 15.07
CA ALA A 193 -35.25 -7.03 16.52
C ALA A 193 -33.86 -7.61 16.86
N ASN A 194 -33.51 -8.75 16.26
CA ASN A 194 -32.18 -9.35 16.46
C ASN A 194 -31.03 -8.43 15.98
N TRP A 195 -31.28 -7.61 14.97
CA TRP A 195 -30.29 -6.61 14.51
C TRP A 195 -29.79 -5.71 15.64
N PHE A 196 -30.61 -5.37 16.63
CA PHE A 196 -30.19 -4.58 17.80
C PHE A 196 -29.16 -5.34 18.65
N CYS A 197 -29.31 -6.66 18.81
CA CYS A 197 -28.35 -7.51 19.52
C CYS A 197 -27.01 -7.56 18.77
N VAL A 198 -27.06 -7.80 17.47
CA VAL A 198 -25.88 -7.79 16.60
C VAL A 198 -25.20 -6.42 16.61
N ARG A 199 -25.97 -5.33 16.54
CA ARG A 199 -25.43 -3.97 16.63
C ARG A 199 -24.75 -3.68 17.96
N ALA A 200 -25.29 -4.20 19.07
CA ALA A 200 -24.67 -4.07 20.39
C ALA A 200 -23.32 -4.81 20.45
N TYR A 201 -23.26 -6.02 19.89
CA TYR A 201 -22.02 -6.78 19.73
C TYR A 201 -20.99 -6.01 18.86
N ASN A 202 -21.37 -5.58 17.67
CA ASN A 202 -20.50 -4.84 16.75
C ASN A 202 -19.97 -3.53 17.38
N ARG A 203 -20.82 -2.84 18.18
CA ARG A 203 -20.39 -1.65 18.92
C ARG A 203 -19.35 -1.97 19.99
N TYR A 204 -19.48 -3.10 20.66
CA TYR A 204 -18.48 -3.55 21.62
C TYR A 204 -17.18 -3.94 20.93
N GLU A 205 -17.25 -4.72 19.87
CA GLU A 205 -16.11 -5.11 19.05
C GLU A 205 -15.33 -3.88 18.53
N TYR A 206 -16.06 -2.90 18.01
CA TYR A 206 -15.46 -1.65 17.53
C TYR A 206 -14.78 -0.85 18.64
N ARG A 207 -15.39 -0.78 19.84
CA ARG A 207 -14.82 -0.06 20.99
C ARG A 207 -13.53 -0.68 21.51
N THR A 208 -13.41 -1.99 21.42
CA THR A 208 -12.24 -2.74 21.91
C THR A 208 -11.17 -2.96 20.83
N ARG A 209 -11.45 -2.55 19.58
CA ARG A 209 -10.55 -2.71 18.46
C ARG A 209 -9.17 -2.07 18.68
N PRO A 210 -9.03 -0.83 19.19
CA PRO A 210 -7.71 -0.20 19.38
C PRO A 210 -6.77 -1.02 20.26
N GLU A 211 -7.28 -1.58 21.37
CA GLU A 211 -6.48 -2.41 22.29
C GLU A 211 -6.03 -3.72 21.63
N ARG A 212 -6.88 -4.32 20.81
CA ARG A 212 -6.55 -5.55 20.06
C ARG A 212 -5.56 -5.27 18.93
N THR A 213 -5.76 -4.17 18.21
CA THR A 213 -4.86 -3.77 17.12
C THR A 213 -3.45 -3.49 17.63
N ASP A 214 -3.29 -2.90 18.81
CA ASP A 214 -1.98 -2.70 19.44
C ASP A 214 -1.29 -4.05 19.73
N ILE A 215 -2.05 -5.04 20.25
CA ILE A 215 -1.50 -6.39 20.49
C ILE A 215 -1.15 -7.07 19.15
N GLU A 216 -2.02 -6.99 18.14
CA GLU A 216 -1.77 -7.55 16.79
C GLU A 216 -0.51 -6.94 16.18
N GLN A 217 -0.38 -5.61 16.17
CA GLN A 217 0.81 -4.93 15.63
C GLN A 217 2.10 -5.32 16.34
N LYS A 218 2.07 -5.45 17.67
CA LYS A 218 3.24 -5.92 18.45
C LYS A 218 3.58 -7.37 18.13
N THR A 219 2.57 -8.22 17.97
CA THR A 219 2.75 -9.64 17.61
C THR A 219 3.36 -9.77 16.23
N ASP A 220 2.84 -9.05 15.25
CA ASP A 220 3.34 -9.03 13.88
C ASP A 220 4.78 -8.48 13.82
N TYR A 221 5.07 -7.43 14.59
CA TYR A 221 6.42 -6.89 14.68
C TYR A 221 7.42 -7.90 15.23
N VAL A 222 7.08 -8.55 16.36
CA VAL A 222 7.97 -9.57 16.98
C VAL A 222 8.17 -10.76 16.05
N SER A 223 7.08 -11.25 15.43
CA SER A 223 7.14 -12.34 14.46
C SER A 223 7.95 -11.97 13.22
N GLY A 224 7.72 -10.79 12.67
CA GLY A 224 8.45 -10.27 11.52
C GLY A 224 9.95 -10.15 11.79
N ARG A 225 10.34 -9.60 12.97
CA ARG A 225 11.75 -9.49 13.37
C ARG A 225 12.41 -10.84 13.62
N ALA A 226 11.67 -11.80 14.18
CA ALA A 226 12.18 -13.16 14.40
C ALA A 226 12.44 -13.89 13.06
N ALA A 227 11.67 -13.60 12.02
CA ALA A 227 11.82 -14.18 10.68
C ALA A 227 12.77 -13.38 9.76
N ASP A 228 13.15 -12.17 10.13
CA ASP A 228 13.99 -11.29 9.33
C ASP A 228 15.45 -11.81 9.30
N PHE A 229 15.95 -12.07 8.09
CA PHE A 229 17.34 -12.53 7.90
C PHE A 229 18.37 -11.52 8.42
N ALA A 230 18.11 -10.23 8.32
CA ALA A 230 18.99 -9.18 8.83
C ALA A 230 19.19 -9.28 10.35
N CYS A 231 18.14 -9.67 11.10
CA CYS A 231 18.19 -9.86 12.54
C CYS A 231 18.74 -11.25 12.96
N ALA A 232 18.83 -12.20 12.02
CA ALA A 232 19.14 -13.61 12.33
C ALA A 232 20.48 -13.81 13.02
N LYS A 233 21.51 -13.01 12.69
CA LYS A 233 22.85 -13.05 13.31
C LYS A 233 22.79 -12.58 14.76
N ASP A 234 22.11 -11.47 15.02
CA ASP A 234 22.03 -10.87 16.36
C ASP A 234 21.22 -11.76 17.31
N ILE A 235 20.10 -12.31 16.81
CA ILE A 235 19.28 -13.26 17.57
C ILE A 235 20.11 -14.46 18.04
N ARG A 236 21.03 -14.97 17.20
CA ARG A 236 21.89 -16.12 17.54
C ARG A 236 23.02 -15.73 18.47
N ILE A 237 23.77 -14.68 18.17
CA ILE A 237 24.94 -14.24 18.92
C ILE A 237 24.56 -13.81 20.34
N TYR A 238 23.47 -13.07 20.47
CA TYR A 238 22.99 -12.58 21.77
C TYR A 238 22.01 -13.53 22.48
N GLY A 239 21.73 -14.72 21.91
CA GLY A 239 20.82 -15.69 22.50
C GLY A 239 19.38 -15.20 22.69
N MET A 240 18.90 -14.30 21.83
CA MET A 240 17.61 -13.61 21.99
C MET A 240 16.39 -14.49 21.73
N ALA A 241 16.56 -15.71 21.21
CA ALA A 241 15.45 -16.59 20.82
C ALA A 241 14.48 -16.90 21.99
N GLY A 242 15.03 -17.16 23.19
CA GLY A 242 14.21 -17.41 24.38
C GLY A 242 13.39 -16.19 24.81
N TRP A 243 14.02 -15.02 24.79
CA TRP A 243 13.34 -13.75 25.09
C TRP A 243 12.23 -13.43 24.08
N LEU A 244 12.51 -13.49 22.78
CA LEU A 244 11.52 -13.25 21.74
C LEU A 244 10.33 -14.19 21.85
N ARG A 245 10.60 -15.48 22.15
CA ARG A 245 9.54 -16.46 22.38
C ARG A 245 8.67 -16.09 23.58
N THR A 246 9.25 -15.69 24.71
CA THR A 246 8.51 -15.29 25.91
C THR A 246 7.61 -14.09 25.62
N VAL A 247 8.12 -13.07 24.91
CA VAL A 247 7.33 -11.90 24.50
C VAL A 247 6.18 -12.29 23.56
N TYR A 248 6.46 -13.17 22.59
CA TYR A 248 5.43 -13.67 21.66
C TYR A 248 4.33 -14.46 22.40
N ASP A 249 4.72 -15.37 23.30
CA ASP A 249 3.79 -16.19 24.08
C ASP A 249 2.89 -15.33 24.97
N ASP A 250 3.41 -14.25 25.57
CA ASP A 250 2.61 -13.30 26.36
C ASP A 250 1.60 -12.52 25.50
N LEU A 251 2.04 -12.02 24.35
CA LEU A 251 1.16 -11.32 23.39
C LEU A 251 0.07 -12.27 22.84
N ALA A 252 0.45 -13.52 22.53
CA ALA A 252 -0.48 -14.54 22.08
C ALA A 252 -1.51 -14.88 23.17
N ALA A 253 -1.09 -14.99 24.43
CA ALA A 253 -2.00 -15.21 25.56
C ALA A 253 -3.00 -14.04 25.72
N GLN A 254 -2.55 -12.81 25.59
CA GLN A 254 -3.43 -11.61 25.60
C GLN A 254 -4.43 -11.65 24.44
N SER A 255 -3.99 -11.98 23.22
CA SER A 255 -4.85 -12.13 22.04
C SER A 255 -5.94 -13.21 22.28
N VAL A 256 -5.55 -14.36 22.81
CA VAL A 256 -6.48 -15.46 23.16
C VAL A 256 -7.51 -15.02 24.21
N LEU A 257 -7.12 -14.25 25.23
CA LEU A 257 -8.06 -13.71 26.21
C LEU A 257 -9.09 -12.78 25.58
N TRP A 258 -8.67 -11.90 24.67
CA TRP A 258 -9.59 -11.05 23.91
C TRP A 258 -10.53 -11.87 23.03
N GLN A 259 -10.00 -12.87 22.33
CA GLN A 259 -10.82 -13.75 21.49
C GLN A 259 -11.87 -14.49 22.31
N LYS A 260 -11.52 -15.02 23.49
CA LYS A 260 -12.48 -15.65 24.40
C LYS A 260 -13.60 -14.68 24.84
N ARG A 261 -13.27 -13.42 25.17
CA ARG A 261 -14.26 -12.39 25.55
C ARG A 261 -15.22 -12.06 24.40
N LEU A 262 -14.69 -11.95 23.18
CA LEU A 262 -15.50 -11.70 21.98
C LEU A 262 -16.40 -12.89 21.68
N SER A 263 -15.85 -14.12 21.68
CA SER A 263 -16.59 -15.34 21.40
C SER A 263 -17.71 -15.58 22.41
N ALA A 264 -17.49 -15.31 23.69
CA ALA A 264 -18.53 -15.41 24.70
C ALA A 264 -19.71 -14.45 24.43
N ARG A 265 -19.43 -13.20 24.03
CA ARG A 265 -20.49 -12.24 23.67
C ARG A 265 -21.19 -12.61 22.36
N GLN A 266 -20.44 -13.11 21.40
CA GLN A 266 -20.99 -13.61 20.15
C GLN A 266 -21.93 -14.80 20.39
N LEU A 267 -21.55 -15.71 21.30
CA LEU A 267 -22.37 -16.83 21.71
C LEU A 267 -23.72 -16.36 22.31
N LEU A 268 -23.67 -15.36 23.20
CA LEU A 268 -24.92 -14.78 23.78
C LEU A 268 -25.82 -14.18 22.69
N THR A 269 -25.22 -13.50 21.70
CA THR A 269 -25.98 -12.94 20.56
C THR A 269 -26.60 -14.05 19.72
N ARG A 270 -25.87 -15.15 19.46
CA ARG A 270 -26.41 -16.32 18.74
C ARG A 270 -27.50 -17.06 19.48
N LEU A 271 -27.38 -17.18 20.81
CA LEU A 271 -28.44 -17.79 21.65
C LEU A 271 -29.71 -16.94 21.66
N ALA A 272 -29.57 -15.60 21.72
CA ALA A 272 -30.71 -14.70 21.59
C ALA A 272 -31.39 -14.84 20.23
N ASP A 273 -30.62 -14.97 19.15
CA ASP A 273 -31.11 -15.20 17.79
C ASP A 273 -31.90 -16.52 17.68
N LEU A 274 -31.34 -17.61 18.22
CA LEU A 274 -32.06 -18.89 18.30
C LEU A 274 -33.39 -18.80 19.02
N GLY A 275 -33.46 -18.04 20.12
CA GLY A 275 -34.73 -17.77 20.85
C GLY A 275 -35.74 -17.01 19.98
N VAL A 276 -35.30 -16.01 19.24
CA VAL A 276 -36.15 -15.25 18.31
C VAL A 276 -36.65 -16.13 17.17
N ILE A 277 -35.77 -16.98 16.58
CA ILE A 277 -36.14 -17.93 15.54
C ILE A 277 -37.20 -18.93 16.04
N LEU A 278 -37.01 -19.49 17.23
CA LEU A 278 -37.96 -20.45 17.81
C LEU A 278 -39.36 -19.84 17.99
N VAL A 279 -39.44 -18.63 18.53
CA VAL A 279 -40.73 -17.93 18.72
C VAL A 279 -41.38 -17.59 17.38
N ARG A 280 -40.60 -17.05 16.47
CA ARG A 280 -41.04 -16.66 15.12
C ARG A 280 -41.57 -17.85 14.32
N ASP A 281 -40.73 -18.89 14.15
CA ASP A 281 -41.06 -20.04 13.30
C ASP A 281 -42.14 -20.89 13.97
N GLY A 282 -42.07 -21.07 15.29
CA GLY A 282 -43.10 -21.75 16.05
C GLY A 282 -44.49 -21.10 15.91
N THR A 283 -44.54 -19.76 15.98
CA THR A 283 -45.82 -19.03 15.79
C THR A 283 -46.31 -19.14 14.36
N ALA A 284 -45.40 -18.99 13.36
CA ALA A 284 -45.76 -19.08 11.94
C ALA A 284 -46.28 -20.47 11.56
N TYR A 285 -45.61 -21.53 12.03
CA TYR A 285 -46.06 -22.91 11.80
C TYR A 285 -47.34 -23.25 12.52
N ALA A 286 -47.54 -22.76 13.77
CA ALA A 286 -48.81 -22.94 14.51
C ALA A 286 -50.00 -22.33 13.74
N VAL A 287 -49.80 -21.13 13.15
CA VAL A 287 -50.84 -20.50 12.33
C VAL A 287 -51.12 -21.31 11.07
N LEU A 288 -50.08 -21.79 10.34
CA LEU A 288 -50.29 -22.64 9.17
C LEU A 288 -51.01 -23.95 9.47
N ILE A 289 -50.66 -24.61 10.58
CA ILE A 289 -51.32 -25.83 11.04
C ILE A 289 -52.78 -25.53 11.35
N ALA A 290 -53.09 -24.45 12.07
CA ALA A 290 -54.44 -24.06 12.37
C ALA A 290 -55.29 -23.80 11.12
N MET A 291 -54.73 -23.10 10.10
CA MET A 291 -55.40 -22.85 8.82
C MET A 291 -55.64 -24.17 8.02
N SER A 292 -54.68 -25.08 8.05
CA SER A 292 -54.82 -26.39 7.40
C SER A 292 -55.92 -27.24 8.07
N LEU A 293 -55.97 -27.27 9.41
CA LEU A 293 -57.01 -27.97 10.18
C LEU A 293 -58.42 -27.38 9.98
N ARG A 294 -58.51 -26.10 9.66
CA ARG A 294 -59.77 -25.42 9.33
C ARG A 294 -60.18 -25.61 7.87
N GLY A 295 -59.33 -26.25 7.05
CA GLY A 295 -59.59 -26.42 5.63
C GLY A 295 -59.45 -25.16 4.77
N GLU A 296 -58.82 -24.09 5.33
CA GLU A 296 -58.61 -22.83 4.63
C GLU A 296 -57.53 -22.90 3.56
N ILE A 297 -56.59 -23.88 3.69
CA ILE A 297 -55.47 -24.11 2.76
C ILE A 297 -55.42 -25.60 2.39
N THR A 298 -55.04 -25.88 1.14
CA THR A 298 -54.83 -27.23 0.63
C THR A 298 -53.44 -27.79 1.02
N ALA A 299 -53.24 -29.11 0.92
CA ALA A 299 -51.97 -29.73 1.31
C ALA A 299 -50.76 -29.22 0.52
N ASP A 300 -50.91 -28.96 -0.77
CA ASP A 300 -49.88 -28.39 -1.65
C ASP A 300 -49.58 -26.92 -1.26
N GLN A 301 -50.63 -26.15 -0.91
CA GLN A 301 -50.45 -24.78 -0.40
C GLN A 301 -49.75 -24.77 0.97
N PHE A 302 -50.09 -25.73 1.86
CA PHE A 302 -49.40 -25.87 3.14
C PHE A 302 -47.90 -26.09 2.93
N VAL A 303 -47.50 -26.99 2.07
CA VAL A 303 -46.07 -27.26 1.73
C VAL A 303 -45.42 -26.04 1.12
N LEU A 304 -46.10 -25.33 0.22
CA LEU A 304 -45.59 -24.09 -0.40
C LEU A 304 -45.32 -23.03 0.66
N TYR A 305 -46.26 -22.77 1.53
CA TYR A 305 -46.16 -21.73 2.55
C TYR A 305 -45.14 -22.09 3.63
N PHE A 306 -45.07 -23.38 4.03
CA PHE A 306 -44.08 -23.87 4.97
C PHE A 306 -42.65 -23.63 4.45
N ALA A 307 -42.39 -24.03 3.20
CA ALA A 307 -41.09 -23.81 2.54
C ALA A 307 -40.80 -22.31 2.33
N ALA A 308 -41.81 -21.52 1.98
CA ALA A 308 -41.66 -20.08 1.78
C ALA A 308 -41.32 -19.35 3.11
N ILE A 309 -41.94 -19.70 4.23
CA ILE A 309 -41.66 -19.14 5.57
C ILE A 309 -40.23 -19.47 6.00
N SER A 310 -39.82 -20.74 5.84
CA SER A 310 -38.48 -21.19 6.17
C SER A 310 -37.41 -20.43 5.37
N GLY A 311 -37.59 -20.25 4.04
CA GLY A 311 -36.70 -19.52 3.17
C GLY A 311 -36.69 -18.01 3.44
N PHE A 312 -37.88 -17.39 3.63
CA PHE A 312 -38.03 -15.95 3.79
C PHE A 312 -37.21 -15.38 4.96
N ALA A 313 -37.21 -16.08 6.07
CA ALA A 313 -36.49 -15.66 7.25
C ALA A 313 -34.97 -15.55 7.03
N SER A 314 -34.40 -16.42 6.20
CA SER A 314 -32.98 -16.39 5.86
C SER A 314 -32.64 -15.17 5.01
N TYR A 315 -33.53 -14.72 4.12
CA TYR A 315 -33.26 -13.55 3.24
C TYR A 315 -33.21 -12.26 4.02
N VAL A 316 -34.06 -12.07 5.07
CA VAL A 316 -33.97 -10.87 5.93
C VAL A 316 -32.62 -10.83 6.67
N GLY A 317 -32.17 -11.96 7.19
CA GLY A 317 -30.84 -12.08 7.82
C GLY A 317 -29.71 -11.81 6.83
N SER A 318 -29.81 -12.36 5.64
CA SER A 318 -28.82 -12.18 4.56
C SER A 318 -28.74 -10.73 4.06
N ILE A 319 -29.87 -10.01 3.96
CA ILE A 319 -29.91 -8.58 3.64
C ILE A 319 -29.10 -7.78 4.67
N LEU A 320 -29.29 -8.04 5.95
CA LEU A 320 -28.58 -7.33 7.02
C LEU A 320 -27.09 -7.68 7.03
N THR A 321 -26.76 -8.95 6.77
CA THR A 321 -25.37 -9.42 6.68
C THR A 321 -24.65 -8.81 5.48
N ALA A 322 -25.24 -8.85 4.30
CA ALA A 322 -24.70 -8.25 3.09
C ALA A 322 -24.54 -6.73 3.25
N TRP A 323 -25.51 -6.06 3.87
CA TRP A 323 -25.40 -4.63 4.18
C TRP A 323 -24.21 -4.33 5.10
N ASN A 324 -24.05 -5.09 6.18
CA ASN A 324 -22.94 -4.90 7.12
C ASN A 324 -21.58 -5.19 6.44
N ALA A 325 -21.50 -6.25 5.65
CA ALA A 325 -20.29 -6.59 4.89
C ALA A 325 -19.94 -5.49 3.88
N MET A 326 -20.94 -4.97 3.15
CA MET A 326 -20.79 -3.83 2.25
C MET A 326 -20.27 -2.58 3.00
N GLN A 327 -20.80 -2.27 4.19
CA GLN A 327 -20.31 -1.15 5.01
C GLN A 327 -18.86 -1.35 5.44
N THR A 328 -18.48 -2.57 5.82
CA THR A 328 -17.11 -2.89 6.24
C THR A 328 -16.13 -2.81 5.07
N ALA A 329 -16.48 -3.37 3.92
CA ALA A 329 -15.69 -3.26 2.69
C ALA A 329 -15.55 -1.79 2.25
N SER A 330 -16.64 -1.00 2.38
CA SER A 330 -16.66 0.42 2.05
C SER A 330 -15.61 1.24 2.79
N LEU A 331 -15.31 0.91 4.05
CA LEU A 331 -14.28 1.63 4.81
C LEU A 331 -12.89 1.43 4.19
N LYS A 332 -12.59 0.21 3.74
CA LYS A 332 -11.32 -0.10 3.07
C LYS A 332 -11.23 0.55 1.68
N VAL A 333 -12.34 0.53 0.94
CA VAL A 333 -12.44 1.23 -0.34
C VAL A 333 -12.33 2.75 -0.17
N CYS A 334 -12.79 3.33 0.96
CA CYS A 334 -12.55 4.74 1.29
C CYS A 334 -11.05 5.04 1.40
N ASP A 335 -10.30 4.25 2.19
CA ASP A 335 -8.84 4.43 2.34
C ASP A 335 -8.14 4.33 0.98
N PHE A 336 -8.54 3.37 0.14
CA PHE A 336 -8.01 3.20 -1.22
C PHE A 336 -8.27 4.43 -2.11
N ARG A 337 -9.51 4.93 -2.13
CA ARG A 337 -9.88 6.11 -2.92
C ARG A 337 -9.26 7.39 -2.39
N GLU A 338 -9.15 7.54 -1.07
CA GLU A 338 -8.49 8.68 -0.44
C GLU A 338 -7.02 8.76 -0.86
N PHE A 339 -6.33 7.61 -0.92
CA PHE A 339 -4.96 7.57 -1.42
C PHE A 339 -4.88 7.92 -2.92
N LEU A 340 -5.79 7.41 -3.75
CA LEU A 340 -5.82 7.74 -5.18
C LEU A 340 -6.14 9.22 -5.44
N ASP A 341 -6.94 9.86 -4.57
CA ASP A 341 -7.30 11.27 -4.69
C ASP A 341 -6.19 12.23 -4.18
N LEU A 342 -5.06 11.72 -3.64
CA LEU A 342 -3.90 12.56 -3.33
C LEU A 342 -3.41 13.28 -4.60
N PRO A 343 -2.86 14.50 -4.48
CA PRO A 343 -2.32 15.19 -5.65
C PRO A 343 -1.14 14.42 -6.24
N ASP A 344 -1.10 14.34 -7.56
CA ASP A 344 0.07 13.84 -8.27
C ASP A 344 1.17 14.90 -8.24
N GLU A 345 2.42 14.45 -8.36
CA GLU A 345 3.53 15.34 -8.62
C GLU A 345 3.26 16.11 -9.91
N ASP A 346 3.42 17.44 -9.87
CA ASP A 346 2.96 18.32 -10.94
C ASP A 346 3.47 17.88 -12.32
N SER A 347 2.54 17.45 -13.14
CA SER A 347 2.76 17.26 -14.58
C SER A 347 2.56 18.59 -15.35
N GLY A 348 2.08 19.63 -14.67
CA GLY A 348 1.98 20.99 -15.21
C GLY A 348 3.31 21.74 -15.10
N GLY A 349 3.52 22.74 -15.95
CA GLY A 349 4.70 23.58 -15.93
C GLY A 349 5.45 23.62 -17.26
N ARG A 350 6.57 24.35 -17.26
CA ARG A 350 7.41 24.59 -18.43
C ARG A 350 8.22 23.33 -18.78
N ALA A 351 8.20 22.96 -20.04
CA ALA A 351 9.14 21.97 -20.56
C ALA A 351 10.55 22.57 -20.68
N LEU A 352 11.58 21.74 -20.49
CA LEU A 352 12.96 22.14 -20.76
C LEU A 352 13.20 22.28 -22.26
N SER A 353 14.01 23.27 -22.65
CA SER A 353 14.54 23.33 -24.00
C SER A 353 15.56 22.20 -24.22
N ALA A 354 15.73 21.74 -25.46
CA ALA A 354 16.75 20.74 -25.79
C ALA A 354 18.16 21.24 -25.47
N ASP A 355 18.38 22.55 -25.51
CA ASP A 355 19.67 23.18 -25.20
C ASP A 355 19.95 23.16 -23.69
N ALA A 356 18.96 23.28 -22.84
CA ALA A 356 19.11 23.20 -21.37
C ALA A 356 19.67 21.85 -20.89
N LEU A 357 19.52 20.79 -21.69
CA LEU A 357 20.10 19.47 -21.40
C LEU A 357 21.53 19.29 -21.90
N ARG A 358 22.07 20.24 -22.67
CA ARG A 358 23.39 20.13 -23.32
C ARG A 358 24.46 20.97 -22.66
N HIS A 359 24.08 21.98 -21.87
CA HIS A 359 25.03 22.83 -21.15
C HIS A 359 24.81 22.74 -19.68
N ALA A 360 25.86 22.97 -18.90
CA ALA A 360 25.80 23.02 -17.45
C ALA A 360 25.04 24.27 -17.05
N PRO A 361 23.94 24.14 -16.25
CA PRO A 361 23.15 25.28 -15.81
C PRO A 361 23.78 25.97 -14.59
N GLU A 362 23.47 27.26 -14.42
CA GLU A 362 23.64 27.97 -13.16
C GLU A 362 22.46 27.64 -12.22
N ILE A 363 22.75 27.41 -10.94
CA ILE A 363 21.74 27.12 -9.92
C ILE A 363 21.87 28.12 -8.78
N VAL A 364 20.78 28.84 -8.51
CA VAL A 364 20.76 29.90 -7.47
C VAL A 364 19.77 29.53 -6.38
N PHE A 365 20.24 29.55 -5.16
CA PHE A 365 19.40 29.50 -3.94
C PHE A 365 19.23 30.92 -3.43
N GLU A 366 17.99 31.41 -3.34
CA GLU A 366 17.65 32.75 -2.86
C GLU A 366 16.83 32.68 -1.58
N HIS A 367 17.43 32.98 -0.44
CA HIS A 367 16.78 33.02 0.88
C HIS A 367 15.99 31.74 1.23
N VAL A 368 16.54 30.57 0.88
CA VAL A 368 15.87 29.30 1.02
C VAL A 368 15.88 28.83 2.47
N SER A 369 14.68 28.65 3.04
CA SER A 369 14.49 27.97 4.31
C SER A 369 13.63 26.72 4.13
N PHE A 370 13.87 25.73 5.00
CA PHE A 370 13.12 24.48 4.94
C PHE A 370 12.85 23.92 6.32
N ARG A 371 11.59 23.46 6.52
CA ARG A 371 11.12 22.77 7.73
C ARG A 371 10.47 21.46 7.37
N TYR A 372 10.86 20.39 8.06
CA TYR A 372 10.15 19.11 7.98
C TYR A 372 8.75 19.20 8.59
N ASP A 373 7.82 18.44 8.06
CA ASP A 373 6.46 18.40 8.58
C ASP A 373 6.43 17.94 10.05
N GLY A 374 5.76 18.70 10.91
CA GLY A 374 5.71 18.44 12.36
C GLY A 374 6.94 18.86 13.16
N ALA A 375 7.99 19.40 12.53
CA ALA A 375 9.12 20.00 13.26
C ALA A 375 8.78 21.40 13.78
N GLU A 376 9.28 21.74 14.96
CA GLU A 376 9.09 23.08 15.56
C GLU A 376 10.02 24.12 14.95
N GLN A 377 11.19 23.70 14.47
CA GLN A 377 12.24 24.58 13.94
C GLN A 377 12.57 24.25 12.49
N ASP A 378 13.09 25.23 11.77
CA ASP A 378 13.62 25.03 10.43
C ASP A 378 14.89 24.18 10.50
N THR A 379 15.10 23.34 9.50
CA THR A 379 16.33 22.57 9.31
C THR A 379 17.35 23.36 8.51
N LEU A 380 16.88 24.21 7.59
CA LEU A 380 17.69 25.15 6.84
C LEU A 380 17.13 26.54 7.04
N HIS A 381 18.02 27.51 7.27
CA HIS A 381 17.68 28.90 7.61
C HIS A 381 18.36 29.86 6.63
N ASP A 382 17.57 30.51 5.78
CA ASP A 382 18.01 31.63 4.94
C ASP A 382 19.26 31.30 4.09
N ILE A 383 19.24 30.15 3.42
CA ILE A 383 20.35 29.67 2.60
C ILE A 383 20.34 30.43 1.27
N SER A 384 21.44 31.14 1.00
CA SER A 384 21.65 31.88 -0.25
C SER A 384 23.03 31.61 -0.79
N PHE A 385 23.12 31.02 -1.97
CA PHE A 385 24.36 30.81 -2.72
C PHE A 385 24.07 30.57 -4.20
N THR A 386 25.10 30.73 -5.04
CA THR A 386 25.03 30.43 -6.46
C THR A 386 26.02 29.33 -6.78
N LEU A 387 25.57 28.24 -7.40
CA LEU A 387 26.39 27.20 -8.01
C LEU A 387 26.51 27.55 -9.51
N ARG A 388 27.69 28.01 -9.92
CA ARG A 388 27.92 28.51 -11.28
C ARG A 388 27.91 27.38 -12.30
N ALA A 389 27.65 27.70 -13.56
CA ALA A 389 27.71 26.76 -14.66
C ALA A 389 29.09 26.09 -14.74
N GLY A 390 29.12 24.75 -14.71
CA GLY A 390 30.38 23.97 -14.77
C GLY A 390 31.20 23.98 -13.46
N GLU A 391 30.73 24.64 -12.38
CA GLU A 391 31.44 24.69 -11.10
C GLU A 391 31.30 23.36 -10.34
N ARG A 392 32.38 22.94 -9.70
CA ARG A 392 32.44 21.84 -8.74
C ARG A 392 32.43 22.40 -7.34
N MET A 393 31.30 22.28 -6.64
CA MET A 393 31.12 22.78 -5.29
C MET A 393 31.07 21.64 -4.28
N ALA A 394 31.83 21.76 -3.19
CA ALA A 394 31.71 20.85 -2.06
C ALA A 394 30.79 21.43 -0.99
N LEU A 395 29.90 20.61 -0.46
CA LEU A 395 29.07 20.91 0.71
C LEU A 395 29.57 20.10 1.92
N VAL A 396 30.07 20.78 2.91
CA VAL A 396 30.68 20.19 4.10
C VAL A 396 29.96 20.66 5.36
N GLY A 397 30.08 19.92 6.42
CA GLY A 397 29.51 20.27 7.73
C GLY A 397 29.31 19.05 8.62
N MET A 398 28.98 19.28 9.87
CA MET A 398 28.75 18.21 10.83
C MET A 398 27.48 17.40 10.51
N ASN A 399 27.33 16.24 11.17
CA ASN A 399 26.11 15.45 11.07
C ASN A 399 24.93 16.28 11.58
N GLY A 400 23.80 16.23 10.84
CA GLY A 400 22.62 17.02 11.18
C GLY A 400 22.65 18.48 10.72
N ALA A 401 23.71 18.98 10.10
CA ALA A 401 23.81 20.37 9.62
C ALA A 401 22.82 20.70 8.47
N GLY A 402 22.13 19.73 7.88
CA GLY A 402 21.15 19.94 6.81
C GLY A 402 21.64 19.62 5.40
N LYS A 403 22.82 19.01 5.22
CA LYS A 403 23.42 18.71 3.90
C LYS A 403 22.51 17.87 3.00
N THR A 404 22.03 16.73 3.48
CA THR A 404 21.11 15.86 2.73
C THR A 404 19.77 16.54 2.43
N THR A 405 19.33 17.43 3.34
CA THR A 405 18.11 18.24 3.10
C THR A 405 18.31 19.22 1.95
N LEU A 406 19.48 19.87 1.87
CA LEU A 406 19.82 20.77 0.78
C LEU A 406 19.89 20.03 -0.55
N VAL A 407 20.46 18.81 -0.57
CA VAL A 407 20.46 17.94 -1.76
C VAL A 407 19.05 17.55 -2.18
N LYS A 408 18.18 17.17 -1.25
CA LYS A 408 16.78 16.84 -1.58
C LYS A 408 16.01 18.03 -2.14
N LEU A 409 16.30 19.26 -1.68
CA LEU A 409 15.79 20.50 -2.26
C LEU A 409 16.33 20.75 -3.67
N LEU A 410 17.65 20.63 -3.86
CA LEU A 410 18.28 20.74 -5.17
C LEU A 410 17.75 19.71 -6.16
N CYS A 411 17.56 18.48 -5.70
CA CYS A 411 16.98 17.43 -6.53
C CYS A 411 15.46 17.61 -6.78
N GLY A 412 14.83 18.62 -6.18
CA GLY A 412 13.40 18.88 -6.35
C GLY A 412 12.50 17.86 -5.66
N LEU A 413 13.06 16.97 -4.82
CA LEU A 413 12.31 16.02 -4.00
C LEU A 413 11.51 16.72 -2.89
N TYR A 414 12.01 17.87 -2.45
CA TYR A 414 11.36 18.77 -1.50
C TYR A 414 11.13 20.15 -2.13
N ARG A 415 10.15 20.87 -1.57
CA ARG A 415 9.91 22.29 -1.87
C ARG A 415 10.37 23.14 -0.70
N PRO A 416 11.03 24.27 -0.94
CA PRO A 416 11.36 25.21 0.12
C PRO A 416 10.12 25.65 0.90
N THR A 417 10.26 25.91 2.21
CA THR A 417 9.20 26.51 3.02
C THR A 417 9.11 28.03 2.73
N SER A 418 10.26 28.66 2.48
CA SER A 418 10.38 30.05 2.02
C SER A 418 11.61 30.20 1.13
N GLY A 419 11.68 31.27 0.35
CA GLY A 419 12.73 31.50 -0.64
C GLY A 419 12.49 30.71 -1.92
N GLU A 420 13.46 30.75 -2.84
CA GLU A 420 13.32 30.18 -4.17
C GLU A 420 14.63 29.55 -4.66
N ILE A 421 14.49 28.50 -5.47
CA ILE A 421 15.61 27.87 -6.20
C ILE A 421 15.40 28.17 -7.67
N ARG A 422 16.42 28.69 -8.35
CA ARG A 422 16.39 29.02 -9.78
C ARG A 422 17.40 28.23 -10.56
N ILE A 423 17.05 27.84 -11.79
CA ILE A 423 17.92 27.19 -12.77
C ILE A 423 17.96 28.11 -13.99
N ASP A 424 19.15 28.62 -14.33
CA ASP A 424 19.33 29.61 -15.41
C ASP A 424 18.32 30.77 -15.32
N GLY A 425 18.11 31.30 -14.08
CA GLY A 425 17.19 32.39 -13.80
C GLY A 425 15.70 32.01 -13.77
N VAL A 426 15.32 30.76 -14.08
CA VAL A 426 13.93 30.29 -14.04
C VAL A 426 13.65 29.55 -12.73
N PRO A 427 12.56 29.87 -12.02
CA PRO A 427 12.19 29.15 -10.80
C PRO A 427 12.07 27.64 -11.03
N ALA A 428 12.71 26.84 -10.18
CA ALA A 428 12.66 25.37 -10.27
C ALA A 428 11.24 24.82 -10.11
N ALA A 429 10.34 25.56 -9.46
CA ALA A 429 8.93 25.22 -9.30
C ALA A 429 8.11 25.35 -10.58
N GLU A 430 8.58 26.13 -11.57
CA GLU A 430 7.91 26.31 -12.86
C GLU A 430 8.15 25.16 -13.84
N PHE A 431 9.17 24.35 -13.63
CA PHE A 431 9.45 23.22 -14.50
C PHE A 431 8.53 22.04 -14.20
N ARG A 432 8.11 21.32 -15.22
CA ARG A 432 7.54 19.97 -15.07
C ARG A 432 8.56 19.09 -14.37
N ARG A 433 8.10 18.30 -13.40
CA ARG A 433 9.01 17.48 -12.57
C ARG A 433 9.79 16.44 -13.37
N ASP A 434 9.11 15.76 -14.29
CA ASP A 434 9.74 14.78 -15.17
C ASP A 434 10.90 15.40 -15.98
N GLU A 435 10.72 16.62 -16.49
CA GLU A 435 11.73 17.39 -17.20
C GLU A 435 12.85 17.85 -16.25
N TYR A 436 12.49 18.39 -15.07
CA TYR A 436 13.46 18.79 -14.05
C TYR A 436 14.39 17.64 -13.65
N TYR A 437 13.84 16.44 -13.45
CA TYR A 437 14.66 15.27 -13.12
C TYR A 437 15.63 14.87 -14.24
N ARG A 438 15.38 15.25 -15.48
CA ARG A 438 16.34 15.01 -16.59
C ARG A 438 17.60 15.84 -16.48
N LEU A 439 17.55 16.99 -15.76
CA LEU A 439 18.74 17.82 -15.50
C LEU A 439 19.72 17.18 -14.52
N LEU A 440 19.31 16.19 -13.74
CA LEU A 440 20.03 15.74 -12.56
C LEU A 440 20.53 14.30 -12.71
N SER A 441 21.76 14.04 -12.35
CA SER A 441 22.35 12.69 -12.16
C SER A 441 22.77 12.53 -10.70
N PRO A 442 21.83 12.21 -9.76
CA PRO A 442 22.18 12.04 -8.37
C PRO A 442 22.75 10.65 -8.06
N VAL A 443 23.73 10.59 -7.17
CA VAL A 443 24.19 9.40 -6.46
C VAL A 443 23.94 9.64 -4.98
N PHE A 444 22.93 8.98 -4.42
CA PHE A 444 22.57 9.10 -3.00
C PHE A 444 23.39 8.13 -2.14
N GLN A 445 23.47 8.46 -0.84
CA GLN A 445 24.15 7.64 0.16
C GLN A 445 23.51 6.24 0.31
N ASP A 446 22.19 6.18 0.35
CA ASP A 446 21.44 4.93 0.47
C ASP A 446 21.29 4.28 -0.92
N VAL A 447 21.97 3.15 -1.10
CA VAL A 447 21.92 2.39 -2.36
C VAL A 447 20.87 1.30 -2.26
N GLN A 448 19.84 1.40 -3.10
CA GLN A 448 18.82 0.36 -3.27
C GLN A 448 19.02 -0.31 -4.63
N THR A 449 19.28 -1.62 -4.61
CA THR A 449 19.35 -2.44 -5.82
C THR A 449 18.12 -3.33 -5.91
N ALA A 450 17.56 -3.49 -7.12
CA ALA A 450 16.46 -4.40 -7.37
C ALA A 450 16.97 -5.66 -8.08
N PHE A 451 16.14 -6.68 -8.18
CA PHE A 451 16.44 -8.00 -8.76
C PHE A 451 16.62 -8.02 -10.30
N PHE A 452 16.80 -6.85 -10.92
CA PHE A 452 17.04 -6.69 -12.36
C PHE A 452 18.48 -7.05 -12.74
N SER A 453 18.76 -7.12 -14.05
CA SER A 453 20.13 -7.26 -14.53
C SER A 453 20.96 -6.01 -14.24
N LEU A 454 22.29 -6.15 -14.29
CA LEU A 454 23.20 -5.01 -14.15
C LEU A 454 22.93 -3.96 -15.23
N ALA A 455 22.71 -4.40 -16.49
CA ALA A 455 22.37 -3.50 -17.59
C ALA A 455 21.09 -2.69 -17.32
N GLU A 456 20.01 -3.37 -16.94
CA GLU A 456 18.72 -2.74 -16.63
C GLU A 456 18.84 -1.80 -15.42
N THR A 457 19.61 -2.20 -14.41
CA THR A 457 19.85 -1.38 -13.22
C THR A 457 20.61 -0.10 -13.55
N VAL A 458 21.61 -0.16 -14.44
CA VAL A 458 22.38 1.01 -14.89
C VAL A 458 21.53 1.91 -15.79
N ALA A 459 20.79 1.32 -16.74
CA ALA A 459 19.96 2.09 -17.66
C ALA A 459 18.73 2.72 -16.99
N GLY A 460 18.19 2.09 -15.93
CA GLY A 460 16.91 2.48 -15.34
C GLY A 460 15.72 2.19 -16.28
N ASP A 461 15.90 1.26 -17.22
CA ASP A 461 14.88 0.80 -18.16
C ASP A 461 15.06 -0.70 -18.42
N PHE A 462 14.20 -1.34 -19.20
CA PHE A 462 14.20 -2.79 -19.40
C PHE A 462 14.09 -3.20 -20.88
N GLY A 463 14.53 -4.43 -21.15
CA GLY A 463 14.37 -5.07 -22.44
C GLY A 463 15.21 -4.42 -23.56
N GLU A 464 14.59 -4.16 -24.72
CA GLU A 464 15.24 -3.61 -25.92
C GLU A 464 15.61 -2.12 -25.80
N LYS A 465 15.06 -1.41 -24.81
CA LYS A 465 15.38 0.01 -24.59
C LYS A 465 16.75 0.21 -23.93
N VAL A 466 17.36 -0.85 -23.41
CA VAL A 466 18.65 -0.80 -22.74
C VAL A 466 19.78 -0.87 -23.76
N ASP A 467 20.56 0.18 -23.87
CA ASP A 467 21.84 0.16 -24.60
C ASP A 467 22.90 -0.55 -23.74
N ARG A 468 23.05 -1.87 -23.97
CA ARG A 468 23.96 -2.73 -23.21
C ARG A 468 25.41 -2.33 -23.36
N ALA A 469 25.82 -1.92 -24.58
CA ALA A 469 27.20 -1.52 -24.84
C ALA A 469 27.57 -0.23 -24.07
N ARG A 470 26.64 0.73 -24.04
CA ARG A 470 26.80 1.96 -23.26
C ARG A 470 26.77 1.67 -21.75
N ALA A 471 25.88 0.80 -21.29
CA ALA A 471 25.81 0.41 -19.87
C ALA A 471 27.11 -0.29 -19.42
N GLU A 472 27.66 -1.19 -20.24
CA GLU A 472 28.93 -1.85 -19.97
C GLU A 472 30.09 -0.84 -19.92
N ALA A 473 30.15 0.08 -20.87
CA ALA A 473 31.19 1.13 -20.90
C ALA A 473 31.11 2.01 -19.65
N CYS A 474 29.88 2.36 -19.18
CA CYS A 474 29.68 3.11 -17.94
C CYS A 474 30.12 2.34 -16.71
N MET A 475 29.83 1.03 -16.64
CA MET A 475 30.27 0.18 -15.53
C MET A 475 31.81 0.06 -15.49
N ARG A 476 32.47 -0.08 -16.64
CA ARG A 476 33.93 -0.12 -16.72
C ARG A 476 34.54 1.21 -16.27
N LYS A 477 33.97 2.35 -16.71
CA LYS A 477 34.37 3.70 -16.24
C LYS A 477 34.17 3.89 -14.75
N ALA A 478 33.12 3.31 -14.17
CA ALA A 478 32.86 3.33 -12.71
C ALA A 478 33.74 2.36 -11.91
N GLY A 479 34.70 1.68 -12.53
CA GLY A 479 35.66 0.77 -11.87
C GLY A 479 35.07 -0.62 -11.54
N LEU A 480 34.02 -1.06 -12.25
CA LEU A 480 33.45 -2.40 -12.13
C LEU A 480 33.91 -3.38 -13.22
N GLY A 481 34.88 -3.01 -14.06
CA GLY A 481 35.33 -3.84 -15.19
C GLY A 481 35.78 -5.24 -14.73
N LYS A 482 36.66 -5.34 -13.74
CA LYS A 482 37.13 -6.63 -13.20
C LYS A 482 35.99 -7.51 -12.68
N LYS A 483 35.03 -6.91 -11.99
CA LYS A 483 33.83 -7.62 -11.49
C LYS A 483 33.01 -8.14 -12.66
N LEU A 484 32.75 -7.30 -13.64
CA LEU A 484 31.97 -7.64 -14.83
C LEU A 484 32.58 -8.82 -15.63
N ASP A 485 33.90 -8.80 -15.79
CA ASP A 485 34.65 -9.85 -16.52
C ASP A 485 34.64 -11.20 -15.76
N ALA A 486 34.46 -11.17 -14.44
CA ALA A 486 34.34 -12.37 -13.59
C ALA A 486 32.92 -12.97 -13.54
N LEU A 487 31.92 -12.27 -14.05
CA LEU A 487 30.52 -12.73 -13.99
C LEU A 487 30.18 -13.61 -15.21
N PRO A 488 29.50 -14.76 -15.02
CA PRO A 488 29.23 -15.71 -16.10
C PRO A 488 28.34 -15.16 -17.21
N HIS A 489 27.45 -14.20 -16.88
CA HIS A 489 26.55 -13.54 -17.84
C HIS A 489 26.92 -12.08 -18.09
N GLY A 490 28.14 -11.64 -17.68
CA GLY A 490 28.58 -10.26 -17.85
C GLY A 490 27.54 -9.27 -17.35
N ILE A 491 27.20 -8.30 -18.22
CA ILE A 491 26.24 -7.22 -17.88
C ILE A 491 24.79 -7.68 -17.73
N ASP A 492 24.42 -8.85 -18.26
CA ASP A 492 23.09 -9.42 -18.13
C ASP A 492 22.92 -10.24 -16.83
N THR A 493 23.95 -10.32 -15.99
CA THR A 493 23.87 -10.95 -14.67
C THR A 493 22.84 -10.23 -13.82
N ARG A 494 21.91 -10.98 -13.25
CA ARG A 494 20.84 -10.46 -12.37
C ARG A 494 21.36 -10.24 -10.96
N LEU A 495 20.81 -9.24 -10.30
CA LEU A 495 21.02 -8.95 -8.89
C LEU A 495 20.05 -9.74 -8.01
N ASP A 496 20.35 -9.81 -6.72
CA ASP A 496 19.54 -10.41 -5.67
C ASP A 496 19.39 -11.94 -5.76
N LYS A 497 20.18 -12.64 -4.95
CA LYS A 497 20.14 -14.11 -4.82
C LYS A 497 18.87 -14.65 -4.19
N GLN A 498 18.11 -13.83 -3.46
CA GLN A 498 16.87 -14.27 -2.83
C GLN A 498 15.76 -14.47 -3.88
N VAL A 499 15.79 -13.72 -4.95
CA VAL A 499 14.82 -13.79 -6.05
C VAL A 499 15.36 -14.60 -7.23
N ASN A 500 16.63 -14.41 -7.59
CA ASN A 500 17.25 -15.02 -8.75
C ASN A 500 18.27 -16.09 -8.30
N LYS A 501 18.07 -17.36 -8.70
CA LYS A 501 18.96 -18.47 -8.33
C LYS A 501 20.43 -18.21 -8.73
N ASP A 502 20.63 -17.62 -9.90
CA ASP A 502 21.94 -17.27 -10.44
C ASP A 502 22.30 -15.79 -10.21
N GLY A 503 21.56 -15.14 -9.30
CA GLY A 503 21.76 -13.74 -8.94
C GLY A 503 23.08 -13.51 -8.24
N VAL A 504 23.58 -12.27 -8.28
CA VAL A 504 24.77 -11.83 -7.57
C VAL A 504 24.41 -10.78 -6.52
N GLU A 505 25.09 -10.86 -5.38
CA GLU A 505 25.07 -9.78 -4.40
C GLU A 505 26.33 -8.94 -4.56
N LEU A 506 26.15 -7.63 -4.54
CA LEU A 506 27.24 -6.67 -4.58
C LEU A 506 27.65 -6.29 -3.16
N SER A 507 28.96 -6.10 -2.96
CA SER A 507 29.42 -5.42 -1.74
C SER A 507 28.95 -3.97 -1.72
N GLY A 508 28.95 -3.32 -0.56
CA GLY A 508 28.55 -1.92 -0.45
C GLY A 508 29.31 -0.98 -1.41
N GLY A 509 30.62 -1.19 -1.57
CA GLY A 509 31.42 -0.42 -2.50
C GLY A 509 31.12 -0.72 -3.99
N GLU A 510 30.84 -1.99 -4.33
CA GLU A 510 30.41 -2.37 -5.70
C GLU A 510 29.03 -1.78 -6.02
N ALA A 511 28.12 -1.76 -5.05
CA ALA A 511 26.81 -1.19 -5.20
C ALA A 511 26.86 0.35 -5.40
N GLN A 512 27.75 1.04 -4.69
CA GLN A 512 28.02 2.47 -4.93
C GLN A 512 28.58 2.73 -6.31
N LYS A 513 29.57 1.93 -6.76
CA LYS A 513 30.13 2.01 -8.13
C LYS A 513 29.05 1.74 -9.19
N LEU A 514 28.09 0.86 -8.92
CA LEU A 514 26.94 0.63 -9.80
C LEU A 514 26.04 1.88 -9.91
N MET A 515 25.80 2.59 -8.82
CA MET A 515 25.05 3.86 -8.86
C MET A 515 25.81 4.96 -9.60
N MET A 516 27.13 4.96 -9.52
CA MET A 516 27.96 5.84 -10.37
C MET A 516 27.80 5.51 -11.84
N ALA A 517 27.82 4.21 -12.21
CA ALA A 517 27.58 3.79 -13.59
C ALA A 517 26.21 4.24 -14.09
N ARG A 518 25.19 4.21 -13.26
CA ARG A 518 23.84 4.75 -13.56
C ARG A 518 23.88 6.26 -13.81
N ALA A 519 24.58 7.03 -12.97
CA ALA A 519 24.71 8.47 -13.15
C ALA A 519 25.45 8.81 -14.45
N LEU A 520 26.52 8.05 -14.80
CA LEU A 520 27.25 8.16 -16.07
C LEU A 520 26.35 7.81 -17.27
N TYR A 521 25.52 6.76 -17.15
CA TYR A 521 24.62 6.36 -18.24
C TYR A 521 23.54 7.43 -18.48
N LYS A 522 22.99 8.02 -17.42
CA LYS A 522 22.01 9.11 -17.51
C LYS A 522 22.60 10.36 -18.15
N ASP A 523 23.84 10.68 -17.85
CA ASP A 523 24.65 11.75 -18.45
C ASP A 523 23.99 13.14 -18.40
N ALA A 524 23.34 13.47 -17.28
CA ALA A 524 22.70 14.76 -17.09
C ALA A 524 23.71 15.89 -16.81
N PRO A 525 23.34 17.17 -17.09
CA PRO A 525 24.27 18.32 -16.95
C PRO A 525 24.58 18.72 -15.50
N VAL A 526 23.78 18.26 -14.52
CA VAL A 526 24.01 18.49 -13.10
C VAL A 526 24.29 17.16 -12.41
N LEU A 527 25.44 17.04 -11.76
CA LEU A 527 25.85 15.86 -11.00
C LEU A 527 25.76 16.17 -9.51
N VAL A 528 25.07 15.31 -8.77
CA VAL A 528 24.94 15.43 -7.31
C VAL A 528 25.45 14.15 -6.65
N LEU A 529 26.43 14.28 -5.76
CA LEU A 529 27.10 13.16 -5.11
C LEU A 529 26.95 13.31 -3.60
N ASP A 530 26.13 12.44 -2.99
CA ASP A 530 25.89 12.45 -1.55
C ASP A 530 26.65 11.30 -0.86
N GLU A 531 27.81 11.62 -0.26
CA GLU A 531 28.72 10.71 0.45
C GLU A 531 29.06 9.43 -0.31
N PRO A 532 29.53 9.55 -1.55
CA PRO A 532 29.66 8.39 -2.46
C PRO A 532 30.78 7.42 -2.07
N THR A 533 31.50 7.65 -0.99
CA THR A 533 32.67 6.83 -0.56
C THR A 533 32.51 6.26 0.84
N ALA A 534 31.33 6.37 1.47
CA ALA A 534 31.10 5.96 2.86
C ALA A 534 31.43 4.48 3.16
N ALA A 535 31.33 3.61 2.13
CA ALA A 535 31.59 2.15 2.26
C ALA A 535 32.95 1.69 1.66
N LEU A 536 33.87 2.64 1.30
CA LEU A 536 35.12 2.34 0.64
C LEU A 536 36.32 2.45 1.59
N ASP A 537 37.36 1.62 1.33
CA ASP A 537 38.66 1.80 1.93
C ASP A 537 39.41 3.02 1.36
N PRO A 538 40.45 3.54 2.03
CA PRO A 538 41.13 4.77 1.61
C PRO A 538 41.77 4.71 0.20
N ILE A 539 42.16 3.52 -0.25
CA ILE A 539 42.80 3.34 -1.58
C ILE A 539 41.71 3.39 -2.66
N ALA A 540 40.66 2.59 -2.48
CA ALA A 540 39.50 2.58 -3.35
C ALA A 540 38.80 3.95 -3.40
N GLU A 541 38.80 4.66 -2.28
CA GLU A 541 38.28 6.02 -2.18
C GLU A 541 39.03 6.99 -3.08
N ASN A 542 40.36 6.98 -3.03
CA ASN A 542 41.17 7.85 -3.89
C ASN A 542 40.95 7.56 -5.39
N GLU A 543 40.87 6.30 -5.78
CA GLU A 543 40.53 5.89 -7.16
C GLU A 543 39.17 6.47 -7.58
N VAL A 544 38.19 6.39 -6.69
CA VAL A 544 36.83 6.89 -6.93
C VAL A 544 36.81 8.43 -7.04
N TYR A 545 37.60 9.15 -6.24
CA TYR A 545 37.72 10.61 -6.41
C TYR A 545 38.34 11.03 -7.73
N LEU A 546 39.35 10.31 -8.22
CA LEU A 546 39.90 10.54 -9.55
C LEU A 546 38.83 10.30 -10.62
N GLN A 547 38.04 9.23 -10.49
CA GLN A 547 36.92 8.95 -11.39
C GLN A 547 35.86 10.04 -11.33
N TYR A 548 35.53 10.57 -10.14
CA TYR A 548 34.57 11.68 -10.00
C TYR A 548 35.07 12.94 -10.72
N ARG A 549 36.32 13.28 -10.58
CA ARG A 549 36.92 14.41 -11.30
C ARG A 549 36.75 14.26 -12.82
N ASP A 550 36.95 13.06 -13.31
CA ASP A 550 36.81 12.77 -14.75
C ASP A 550 35.31 12.74 -15.16
N MET A 551 34.41 12.36 -14.26
CA MET A 551 32.96 12.37 -14.50
C MET A 551 32.34 13.78 -14.48
N THR A 552 32.88 14.69 -13.67
CA THR A 552 32.36 16.06 -13.57
C THR A 552 32.61 16.84 -14.87
N GLY A 553 33.78 16.68 -15.54
CA GLY A 553 34.06 17.36 -16.81
C GLY A 553 33.62 18.83 -16.78
N ASP A 554 32.74 19.19 -17.73
CA ASP A 554 32.13 20.53 -17.84
C ASP A 554 30.75 20.64 -17.13
N LYS A 555 30.39 19.67 -16.28
CA LYS A 555 29.07 19.63 -15.61
C LYS A 555 29.08 20.48 -14.36
N THR A 556 27.92 21.08 -14.05
CA THR A 556 27.69 21.66 -12.74
C THR A 556 27.58 20.56 -11.71
N SER A 557 28.35 20.61 -10.61
CA SER A 557 28.36 19.51 -9.65
C SER A 557 28.35 19.97 -8.19
N LEU A 558 27.54 19.27 -7.39
CA LEU A 558 27.49 19.41 -5.92
C LEU A 558 27.96 18.10 -5.29
N PHE A 559 28.98 18.19 -4.46
CA PHE A 559 29.63 17.08 -3.80
C PHE A 559 29.50 17.18 -2.29
N ILE A 560 28.88 16.20 -1.65
CA ILE A 560 28.82 16.10 -0.18
C ILE A 560 29.87 15.10 0.28
N SER A 561 30.70 15.52 1.23
CA SER A 561 31.65 14.64 1.89
C SER A 561 31.79 14.95 3.38
N HIS A 562 31.91 13.89 4.16
CA HIS A 562 32.38 13.98 5.54
C HIS A 562 33.91 13.95 5.65
N ARG A 563 34.61 13.60 4.55
CA ARG A 563 36.08 13.54 4.50
C ARG A 563 36.63 14.75 3.78
N LEU A 564 37.21 15.68 4.54
CA LEU A 564 37.65 16.96 4.02
C LEU A 564 38.82 16.86 3.02
N ALA A 565 39.58 15.76 3.05
CA ALA A 565 40.64 15.50 2.06
C ALA A 565 40.08 15.46 0.62
N SER A 566 38.84 15.02 0.46
CA SER A 566 38.17 14.92 -0.84
C SER A 566 37.69 16.26 -1.39
N THR A 567 37.59 17.31 -0.59
CA THR A 567 37.11 18.62 -1.06
C THR A 567 38.13 19.39 -1.89
N ARG A 568 39.40 18.95 -1.91
CA ARG A 568 40.48 19.59 -2.64
C ARG A 568 40.31 19.64 -4.18
N PHE A 569 39.52 18.75 -4.73
CA PHE A 569 39.26 18.77 -6.18
C PHE A 569 38.11 19.71 -6.57
N CYS A 570 37.40 20.26 -5.59
CA CYS A 570 36.29 21.18 -5.80
C CYS A 570 36.83 22.62 -5.95
N ASP A 571 36.13 23.39 -6.78
CA ASP A 571 36.51 24.78 -7.04
C ASP A 571 36.14 25.70 -5.86
N ARG A 572 35.07 25.34 -5.13
CA ARG A 572 34.59 26.08 -3.96
C ARG A 572 33.94 25.14 -2.94
N ILE A 573 34.01 25.52 -1.68
CA ILE A 573 33.49 24.78 -0.53
C ILE A 573 32.49 25.65 0.20
N LEU A 574 31.32 25.11 0.50
CA LEU A 574 30.35 25.66 1.46
C LEU A 574 30.41 24.85 2.74
N PHE A 575 30.71 25.51 3.87
CA PHE A 575 30.65 24.90 5.17
C PHE A 575 29.32 25.23 5.85
N LEU A 576 28.52 24.19 6.05
CA LEU A 576 27.18 24.28 6.65
C LEU A 576 27.23 23.98 8.14
N ARG A 577 26.65 24.88 8.96
CA ARG A 577 26.51 24.72 10.42
C ARG A 577 25.12 25.15 10.85
N ASP A 578 24.47 24.34 11.66
CA ASP A 578 23.14 24.60 12.23
C ASP A 578 22.14 25.14 11.20
N GLY A 579 22.12 24.57 10.01
CA GLY A 579 21.23 24.95 8.92
C GLY A 579 21.57 26.27 8.23
N ARG A 580 22.75 26.84 8.43
CA ARG A 580 23.24 28.08 7.79
C ARG A 580 24.59 27.88 7.10
N ILE A 581 24.88 28.68 6.08
CA ILE A 581 26.23 28.75 5.51
C ILE A 581 27.08 29.57 6.50
N ALA A 582 28.05 28.89 7.13
CA ALA A 582 28.95 29.51 8.07
C ALA A 582 30.22 30.04 7.41
N GLU A 583 30.78 29.29 6.45
CA GLU A 583 32.01 29.67 5.74
C GLU A 583 31.87 29.28 4.27
N GLU A 584 32.49 30.08 3.40
CA GLU A 584 32.53 29.86 1.95
C GLU A 584 33.89 30.28 1.39
N GLY A 585 34.50 29.45 0.55
CA GLY A 585 35.78 29.74 -0.08
C GLY A 585 36.43 28.54 -0.76
N THR A 586 37.67 28.73 -1.26
CA THR A 586 38.52 27.62 -1.71
C THR A 586 39.11 26.90 -0.50
N HIS A 587 39.62 25.69 -0.68
CA HIS A 587 40.28 24.91 0.38
C HIS A 587 41.38 25.73 1.08
N GLU A 588 42.23 26.39 0.30
CA GLU A 588 43.36 27.19 0.80
C GLU A 588 42.88 28.43 1.55
N ALA A 589 41.84 29.09 1.05
CA ALA A 589 41.29 30.28 1.68
C ALA A 589 40.65 29.95 3.03
N LEU A 590 39.89 28.85 3.12
CA LEU A 590 39.24 28.40 4.35
C LEU A 590 40.27 27.94 5.40
N LEU A 591 41.34 27.28 5.00
CA LEU A 591 42.43 26.93 5.91
C LEU A 591 43.13 28.20 6.47
N ALA A 592 43.36 29.20 5.61
CA ALA A 592 44.00 30.47 6.01
C ALA A 592 43.11 31.30 6.98
N GLN A 593 41.78 31.14 6.90
CA GLN A 593 40.84 31.81 7.82
C GLN A 593 40.89 31.24 9.25
N ASN A 594 41.49 30.07 9.47
CA ASN A 594 41.53 29.39 10.77
C ASN A 594 40.13 29.25 11.42
N GLY A 595 39.10 29.08 10.60
CA GLY A 595 37.73 28.95 11.03
C GLY A 595 37.38 27.50 11.42
N GLU A 596 36.11 27.18 11.41
CA GLU A 596 35.61 25.86 11.77
C GLU A 596 36.00 24.80 10.75
N TYR A 597 36.00 25.14 9.46
CA TYR A 597 36.50 24.27 8.42
C TYR A 597 37.96 23.86 8.66
N ALA A 598 38.83 24.83 8.95
CA ALA A 598 40.25 24.57 9.23
C ALA A 598 40.42 23.65 10.45
N ARG A 599 39.68 23.95 11.55
CA ARG A 599 39.67 23.10 12.76
C ARG A 599 39.24 21.69 12.49
N LEU A 600 38.16 21.51 11.72
CA LEU A 600 37.65 20.18 11.38
C LEU A 600 38.66 19.42 10.50
N TYR A 601 39.30 20.12 9.56
CA TYR A 601 40.36 19.56 8.71
C TYR A 601 41.56 19.11 9.51
N GLU A 602 42.00 19.91 10.49
CA GLU A 602 43.10 19.57 11.37
C GLU A 602 42.80 18.32 12.20
N ILE A 603 41.60 18.23 12.80
CA ILE A 603 41.16 17.04 13.55
C ILE A 603 41.20 15.80 12.66
N GLN A 604 40.68 15.87 11.43
CA GLN A 604 40.70 14.73 10.53
C GLN A 604 42.13 14.38 10.03
N SER A 605 42.98 15.37 9.79
CA SER A 605 44.34 15.14 9.31
C SER A 605 45.28 14.61 10.38
N CYS A 606 45.05 14.92 11.66
CA CYS A 606 45.85 14.40 12.80
C CYS A 606 45.80 12.86 12.88
N TRP A 607 44.67 12.25 12.53
CA TRP A 607 44.52 10.77 12.53
C TRP A 607 45.34 10.08 11.44
N TYR A 608 45.83 10.81 10.43
CA TYR A 608 46.62 10.27 9.32
C TYR A 608 48.11 10.63 9.41
N ARG A 609 48.50 11.42 10.45
CA ARG A 609 49.91 11.73 10.72
C ARG A 609 50.42 10.83 11.84
N ASP A 610 51.60 10.24 11.68
CA ASP A 610 52.25 9.37 12.68
C ASP A 610 52.62 10.10 14.00
N ASP A 611 52.37 11.40 14.12
CA ASP A 611 52.71 12.23 15.27
C ASP A 611 51.63 12.28 16.38
N TYR A 612 50.58 11.43 16.33
CA TYR A 612 49.61 11.37 17.43
C TYR A 612 50.21 10.64 18.65
N LYS A 613 51.03 11.37 19.36
CA LYS A 613 51.35 11.04 20.78
C LYS A 613 50.09 11.36 21.59
N GLY A 614 49.40 10.32 22.03
CA GLY A 614 48.18 10.40 22.80
C GLY A 614 48.31 11.40 23.96
N GLY A 615 47.64 12.50 23.87
CA GLY A 615 47.35 13.39 24.99
C GLY A 615 46.25 12.75 25.83
N ALA A 616 46.61 11.89 26.75
CA ALA A 616 45.80 11.63 27.92
C ALA A 616 46.01 12.82 28.87
N GLU A 617 45.12 13.85 28.76
CA GLU A 617 44.85 14.86 29.79
C GLU A 617 43.92 15.94 29.19
N ALA A 618 42.59 15.74 29.43
CA ALA A 618 41.66 16.82 29.76
C ALA A 618 40.25 16.22 30.00
#